data_dc556db933cf7c5671fcff2e98fb221b
#
_entry.id   dc556db933cf7c5671fcff2e98fb221b
#
_cell.length_a   1.000
_cell.length_b   1.000
_cell.length_c   1.000
_cell.angle_alpha   90.00
_cell.angle_beta   90.00
_cell.angle_gamma   90.00
#
_symmetry.space_group_name_H-M   'P 1'
#
loop_
_entity.id
_entity.type
_entity.pdbx_description
1 polymer ?
#
loop_
_entity_poly.entity_id
_entity_poly.type
_entity_poly.pdbx_seq_one_letter_code
_entity_poly.pdbx_strand_id
1 'polypeptide(L)'
;AVVQAVSKNKYAIGYIGIGYLDDSVKPLTVNGIEGTEETTLSGVFPISRALFMFTNGWPEGEVLNFMNFVLNPQKGQKYVAESGYVRLY
;
A
#
# COMPACT_ATOMS: atom_id res chain seq x y z
N ALA A 1 -12.97 0.43 10.42
CA ALA A 1 -13.18 1.02 11.75
C ALA A 1 -12.71 2.47 11.81
N VAL A 2 -11.49 2.77 11.40
CA VAL A 2 -10.97 4.15 11.41
C VAL A 2 -11.78 5.04 10.47
N VAL A 3 -12.06 4.58 9.25
CA VAL A 3 -12.84 5.34 8.26
C VAL A 3 -14.20 5.70 8.81
N GLN A 4 -14.87 4.73 9.43
CA GLN A 4 -16.19 4.98 10.02
C GLN A 4 -16.16 5.99 11.15
N ALA A 5 -15.16 5.89 12.03
CA ALA A 5 -15.01 6.82 13.15
C ALA A 5 -14.77 8.25 12.66
N VAL A 6 -13.89 8.42 11.68
CA VAL A 6 -13.57 9.74 11.11
C VAL A 6 -14.77 10.31 10.34
N SER A 7 -15.46 9.47 9.57
CA SER A 7 -16.61 9.93 8.77
C SER A 7 -17.76 10.47 9.61
N LYS A 8 -17.87 10.02 10.84
CA LYS A 8 -18.94 10.44 11.77
C LYS A 8 -18.59 11.63 12.64
N ASN A 9 -17.36 12.11 12.60
CA ASN A 9 -16.88 13.19 13.44
C ASN A 9 -16.05 14.18 12.62
N LYS A 10 -16.59 15.35 12.35
CA LYS A 10 -15.94 16.36 11.52
C LYS A 10 -14.65 16.93 12.09
N TYR A 11 -14.39 16.68 13.38
CA TYR A 11 -13.16 17.12 14.03
C TYR A 11 -12.10 16.03 14.15
N ALA A 12 -12.40 14.83 13.63
CA ALA A 12 -11.50 13.71 13.74
C ALA A 12 -10.51 13.65 12.60
N ILE A 13 -9.33 13.12 12.88
CA ILE A 13 -8.31 12.79 11.89
C ILE A 13 -7.83 11.38 12.19
N GLY A 14 -7.50 10.63 11.13
CA GLY A 14 -7.00 9.27 11.27
C GLY A 14 -6.06 8.92 10.14
N TYR A 15 -5.51 7.72 10.19
CA TYR A 15 -4.68 7.19 9.11
C TYR A 15 -5.12 5.76 8.77
N ILE A 16 -5.04 5.43 7.50
CA ILE A 16 -5.46 4.13 6.95
C ILE A 16 -4.56 3.76 5.79
N GLY A 17 -4.62 2.49 5.38
CA GLY A 17 -4.03 2.10 4.11
C GLY A 17 -4.80 2.71 2.94
N ILE A 18 -4.09 3.01 1.86
CA ILE A 18 -4.68 3.69 0.69
C ILE A 18 -5.86 2.92 0.10
N GLY A 19 -5.86 1.59 0.22
CA GLY A 19 -6.95 0.75 -0.30
C GLY A 19 -8.26 0.87 0.46
N TYR A 20 -8.26 1.49 1.64
CA TYR A 20 -9.47 1.71 2.45
C TYR A 20 -10.09 3.08 2.25
N LEU A 21 -9.47 3.93 1.44
CA LEU A 21 -9.99 5.28 1.18
C LEU A 21 -11.26 5.23 0.37
N ASP A 22 -12.29 5.92 0.83
CA ASP A 22 -13.57 6.04 0.12
C ASP A 22 -14.09 7.49 0.18
N ASP A 23 -15.27 7.72 -0.39
CA ASP A 23 -15.84 9.07 -0.48
C ASP A 23 -16.39 9.61 0.84
N SER A 24 -16.45 8.79 1.88
CA SER A 24 -16.97 9.22 3.20
C SER A 24 -15.97 10.06 3.98
N VAL A 25 -14.72 10.07 3.57
CA VAL A 25 -13.65 10.83 4.22
C VAL A 25 -12.84 11.58 3.18
N LYS A 26 -12.16 12.64 3.63
CA LYS A 26 -11.33 13.46 2.77
C LYS A 26 -9.87 13.11 2.96
N PRO A 27 -9.16 12.74 1.89
CA PRO A 27 -7.72 12.55 1.98
C PRO A 27 -7.00 13.88 2.13
N LEU A 28 -5.97 13.89 2.97
CA LEU A 28 -5.16 15.08 3.19
C LEU A 28 -3.84 14.97 2.44
N THR A 29 -3.35 16.12 1.98
CA THR A 29 -1.97 16.20 1.48
C THR A 29 -1.01 16.31 2.66
N VAL A 30 0.18 15.75 2.51
CA VAL A 30 1.24 15.85 3.50
C VAL A 30 2.43 16.54 2.85
N ASN A 31 2.87 17.66 3.42
CA ASN A 31 3.91 18.52 2.85
C ASN A 31 3.57 18.94 1.41
N GLY A 32 2.29 19.16 1.11
CA GLY A 32 1.82 19.54 -0.21
C GLY A 32 1.73 18.39 -1.21
N ILE A 33 1.97 17.15 -0.78
CA ILE A 33 1.99 15.98 -1.65
C ILE A 33 0.73 15.14 -1.42
N GLU A 34 0.01 14.83 -2.49
CA GLU A 34 -1.17 13.98 -2.43
C GLU A 34 -0.76 12.50 -2.31
N GLY A 35 -1.46 11.74 -1.47
CA GLY A 35 -1.22 10.32 -1.28
C GLY A 35 -1.89 9.48 -2.36
N THR A 36 -1.23 9.30 -3.48
CA THR A 36 -1.70 8.48 -4.61
C THR A 36 -0.81 7.26 -4.78
N GLU A 37 -1.21 6.34 -5.66
CA GLU A 37 -0.37 5.19 -6.01
C GLU A 37 0.98 5.64 -6.58
N GLU A 38 0.95 6.65 -7.43
CA GLU A 38 2.15 7.18 -8.07
C GLU A 38 3.12 7.78 -7.04
N THR A 39 2.63 8.65 -6.16
CA THR A 39 3.48 9.30 -5.15
C THR A 39 3.97 8.31 -4.09
N THR A 40 3.18 7.28 -3.79
CA THR A 40 3.56 6.21 -2.86
C THR A 40 4.66 5.35 -3.48
N LEU A 41 4.49 4.94 -4.73
CA LEU A 41 5.46 4.08 -5.41
C LEU A 41 6.80 4.79 -5.64
N SER A 42 6.76 6.07 -5.99
CA SER A 42 7.98 6.88 -6.18
C SER A 42 8.68 7.24 -4.89
N GLY A 43 8.02 7.07 -3.75
CA GLY A 43 8.58 7.41 -2.44
C GLY A 43 8.49 8.88 -2.09
N VAL A 44 7.81 9.68 -2.88
CA VAL A 44 7.67 11.13 -2.64
C VAL A 44 6.70 11.42 -1.50
N PHE A 45 5.66 10.60 -1.35
CA PHE A 45 4.70 10.78 -0.25
C PHE A 45 5.37 10.43 1.08
N PRO A 46 5.43 11.37 2.06
CA PRO A 46 6.25 11.18 3.27
C PRO A 46 5.78 10.03 4.18
N ILE A 47 4.47 9.74 4.17
CA ILE A 47 3.88 8.71 5.03
C ILE A 47 3.61 7.47 4.19
N SER A 48 4.68 6.80 3.79
CA SER A 48 4.59 5.55 3.05
C SER A 48 5.72 4.62 3.46
N ARG A 49 5.52 3.34 3.26
CA ARG A 49 6.57 2.35 3.48
C ARG A 49 6.37 1.15 2.58
N ALA A 50 7.46 0.46 2.30
CA ALA A 50 7.42 -0.82 1.60
C ALA A 50 7.09 -1.94 2.58
N LEU A 51 6.45 -2.98 2.06
CA LEU A 51 6.33 -4.25 2.75
C LEU A 51 7.47 -5.15 2.26
N PHE A 52 8.03 -5.92 3.18
CA PHE A 52 9.22 -6.70 2.90
C PHE A 52 8.97 -8.19 3.08
N MET A 53 9.67 -8.98 2.30
CA MET A 53 9.80 -10.42 2.53
C MET A 53 11.27 -10.72 2.78
N PHE A 54 11.51 -11.66 3.68
CA PHE A 54 12.87 -12.02 4.09
C PHE A 54 13.12 -13.49 3.81
N THR A 55 14.33 -13.80 3.35
CA THR A 55 14.81 -15.17 3.19
C THR A 55 16.08 -15.36 4.00
N ASN A 56 16.34 -16.61 4.40
CA ASN A 56 17.56 -16.95 5.10
C ASN A 56 18.67 -17.20 4.06
N GLY A 57 19.40 -16.14 3.71
CA GLY A 57 20.37 -16.16 2.62
C GLY A 57 19.74 -15.94 1.26
N TRP A 58 20.44 -16.26 0.19
CA TRP A 58 19.92 -16.14 -1.16
C TRP A 58 18.79 -17.13 -1.40
N PRO A 59 17.67 -16.70 -2.00
CA PRO A 59 16.56 -17.61 -2.29
C PRO A 59 16.95 -18.63 -3.36
N GLU A 60 16.60 -19.89 -3.12
CA GLU A 60 16.88 -21.01 -4.04
C GLU A 60 15.67 -21.95 -4.08
N GLY A 61 15.54 -22.72 -5.17
CA GLY A 61 14.53 -23.75 -5.33
C GLY A 61 13.11 -23.19 -5.19
N GLU A 62 12.30 -23.82 -4.34
CA GLU A 62 10.90 -23.41 -4.13
C GLU A 62 10.78 -22.03 -3.50
N VAL A 63 11.72 -21.63 -2.65
CA VAL A 63 11.73 -20.29 -2.07
C VAL A 63 11.91 -19.25 -3.17
N LEU A 64 12.84 -19.48 -4.09
CA LEU A 64 13.03 -18.58 -5.24
C LEU A 64 11.79 -18.55 -6.14
N ASN A 65 11.18 -19.69 -6.39
CA ASN A 65 9.96 -19.78 -7.20
C ASN A 65 8.83 -18.96 -6.58
N PHE A 66 8.66 -19.03 -5.27
CA PHE A 66 7.66 -18.24 -4.56
C PHE A 66 7.94 -16.74 -4.64
N MET A 67 9.20 -16.34 -4.44
CA MET A 67 9.59 -14.93 -4.55
C MET A 67 9.33 -14.39 -5.96
N ASN A 68 9.67 -15.16 -6.98
CA ASN A 68 9.40 -14.78 -8.37
C ASN A 68 7.90 -14.67 -8.65
N PHE A 69 7.09 -15.55 -8.07
CA PHE A 69 5.64 -15.45 -8.18
C PHE A 69 5.14 -14.14 -7.56
N VAL A 70 5.57 -13.83 -6.34
CA VAL A 70 5.13 -12.61 -5.63
C VAL A 70 5.47 -11.36 -6.42
N LEU A 71 6.65 -11.31 -7.02
CA LEU A 71 7.11 -10.13 -7.77
C LEU A 71 6.63 -10.08 -9.22
N ASN A 72 6.01 -11.13 -9.71
CA ASN A 72 5.53 -11.19 -11.09
C ASN A 72 4.32 -10.28 -11.27
N PRO A 73 4.34 -9.33 -12.25
CA PRO A 73 3.26 -8.36 -12.43
C PRO A 73 1.92 -8.98 -12.82
N GLN A 74 1.93 -10.17 -13.42
CA GLN A 74 0.73 -10.86 -13.86
C GLN A 74 0.25 -11.91 -12.86
N LYS A 75 0.98 -12.13 -11.78
CA LYS A 75 0.68 -13.14 -10.76
C LYS A 75 0.55 -12.48 -9.38
N GLY A 76 1.61 -12.53 -8.58
CA GLY A 76 1.56 -12.02 -7.21
C GLY A 76 1.21 -10.53 -7.11
N GLN A 77 1.75 -9.70 -7.97
CA GLN A 77 1.47 -8.26 -7.94
C GLN A 77 0.00 -7.95 -8.27
N LYS A 78 -0.65 -8.78 -9.07
CA LYS A 78 -2.09 -8.68 -9.30
C LYS A 78 -2.87 -8.80 -7.97
N TYR A 79 -2.50 -9.76 -7.14
CA TYR A 79 -3.15 -9.95 -5.84
C TYR A 79 -2.81 -8.84 -4.85
N VAL A 80 -1.63 -8.26 -4.95
CA VAL A 80 -1.26 -7.08 -4.16
C VAL A 80 -2.23 -5.93 -4.45
N ALA A 81 -2.47 -5.64 -5.72
CA ALA A 81 -3.40 -4.60 -6.12
C ALA A 81 -4.83 -4.91 -5.69
N GLU A 82 -5.28 -6.16 -5.87
CA GLU A 82 -6.63 -6.58 -5.47
C GLU A 82 -6.85 -6.48 -3.96
N SER A 83 -5.78 -6.61 -3.17
CA SER A 83 -5.84 -6.51 -1.71
C SER A 83 -5.81 -5.06 -1.21
N GLY A 84 -5.75 -4.07 -2.10
CA GLY A 84 -5.76 -2.67 -1.74
C GLY A 84 -4.38 -2.07 -1.46
N TYR A 85 -3.31 -2.78 -1.78
CA TYR A 85 -1.95 -2.28 -1.68
C TYR A 85 -1.45 -1.77 -3.03
N VAL A 86 -0.40 -0.97 -3.00
CA VAL A 86 0.22 -0.45 -4.22
C VAL A 86 1.21 -1.49 -4.76
N ARG A 87 0.99 -1.91 -6.00
CA ARG A 87 1.86 -2.90 -6.65
C ARG A 87 3.16 -2.25 -7.11
N LEU A 88 4.24 -3.05 -7.14
CA LEU A 88 5.54 -2.59 -7.60
C LEU A 88 5.63 -2.48 -9.14
N TYR A 89 4.92 -3.37 -9.80
CA TYR A 89 5.00 -3.49 -11.27
C TYR A 89 3.64 -3.44 -11.94
#